data_5c789c64a7158f0f5179030142326acd
#
_entry.id   5c789c64a7158f0f5179030142326acd
#
_cell.length_a   1.000
_cell.length_b   1.000
_cell.length_c   1.000
_cell.angle_alpha   90.00
_cell.angle_beta   90.00
_cell.angle_gamma   90.00
#
_symmetry.space_group_name_H-M   'P 1'
#
loop_
_entity.id
_entity.type
_entity.pdbx_description
1 polymer ?
#
loop_
_entity_poly.entity_id
_entity_poly.type
_entity_poly.pdbx_seq_one_letter_code
_entity_poly.pdbx_strand_id
1 'polypeptide(L)'
;VYDVQKMTYKAEREDNFDNIFSSARGGTVILNLEGEKSTGMYATGNYDLAKTLGKKLNEYGNSTLFIFVDISGSRSVSDETIAEILSNADLIQIQEGQGDLERATGYLKRLADKTEYHDYTIEELTRYLPKEKKLYSVSDIFSAYNRWYGSGLKTHIYKAYKQKDLVKIQLKKKTDKPYVELQKMVGLSDVKKVTDEILAAAKMQKMRKQMGLPGVQSSMHMLFSGNPGTAKTTVARLLSQVLKEEEVLKYGHIVECGRQDLVGKYVGWTAQIVESKFQAARGGILFIDEAYSLVEDNRTYGAEAINTIVQEMENYRDEVIVIFAGYPEKMQEFLEQNEGLASRIAFHLNFPDYSPVELTQILDLMLEKSEYRMDERTREKCFSICADACREENYGNGRFVRNLLDHAIMRQADRLIREHQNGTLGKEEACLLTADDFEMIGLKKKPQSRQIGFCAG
;
A
#
# COMPACT_ATOMS: atom_id res chain seq x y z
N VAL A 1 22.14 -14.38 -9.05
CA VAL A 1 21.53 -13.55 -10.10
C VAL A 1 22.05 -12.14 -9.91
N TYR A 2 22.74 -11.61 -10.89
CA TYR A 2 23.26 -10.24 -10.89
C TYR A 2 22.45 -9.39 -11.86
N ASP A 3 22.02 -8.21 -11.41
CA ASP A 3 21.27 -7.25 -12.22
C ASP A 3 22.25 -6.27 -12.86
N VAL A 4 22.40 -6.33 -14.16
CA VAL A 4 23.36 -5.52 -14.92
C VAL A 4 23.04 -4.03 -14.89
N GLN A 5 21.78 -3.65 -14.61
CA GLN A 5 21.35 -2.24 -14.58
C GLN A 5 21.82 -1.45 -13.36
N LYS A 6 22.11 -2.10 -12.25
CA LYS A 6 22.54 -1.42 -11.01
C LYS A 6 23.99 -0.96 -11.02
N MET A 7 24.73 -1.22 -12.11
CA MET A 7 26.12 -0.82 -12.25
C MET A 7 26.23 0.55 -12.94
N THR A 8 26.38 1.64 -12.17
CA THR A 8 26.22 3.01 -12.66
C THR A 8 27.50 3.73 -13.11
N TYR A 9 28.73 3.23 -12.86
CA TYR A 9 29.98 3.93 -13.19
C TYR A 9 30.98 3.06 -14.01
N LYS A 10 31.66 3.68 -15.00
CA LYS A 10 32.46 3.00 -16.02
C LYS A 10 33.73 2.28 -15.50
N ALA A 11 34.40 2.85 -14.52
CA ALA A 11 35.60 2.23 -13.91
C ALA A 11 35.27 1.09 -12.93
N GLU A 12 34.20 1.22 -12.16
CA GLU A 12 33.74 0.18 -11.25
C GLU A 12 33.14 -1.05 -11.97
N ARG A 13 32.74 -0.92 -13.25
CA ARG A 13 32.12 -2.00 -14.04
C ARG A 13 33.11 -3.06 -14.48
N GLU A 14 34.30 -2.69 -14.93
CA GLU A 14 35.30 -3.65 -15.40
C GLU A 14 35.81 -4.50 -14.22
N ASP A 15 36.16 -3.89 -13.12
CA ASP A 15 36.63 -4.58 -11.91
C ASP A 15 35.55 -5.47 -11.29
N ASN A 16 34.29 -5.07 -11.35
CA ASN A 16 33.16 -5.86 -10.85
C ASN A 16 32.91 -7.10 -11.71
N PHE A 17 33.00 -7.01 -13.04
CA PHE A 17 32.87 -8.19 -13.91
C PHE A 17 33.98 -9.21 -13.67
N ASP A 18 35.22 -8.76 -13.52
CA ASP A 18 36.33 -9.66 -13.23
C ASP A 18 36.18 -10.36 -11.88
N ASN A 19 35.74 -9.66 -10.87
CA ASN A 19 35.47 -10.25 -9.54
C ASN A 19 34.33 -11.26 -9.58
N ILE A 20 33.23 -10.95 -10.28
CA ILE A 20 32.07 -11.84 -10.41
C ILE A 20 32.44 -13.09 -11.22
N PHE A 21 33.05 -12.91 -12.41
CA PHE A 21 33.30 -14.01 -13.34
C PHE A 21 34.44 -14.90 -12.87
N SER A 22 35.49 -14.33 -12.26
CA SER A 22 36.56 -15.11 -11.65
C SER A 22 36.05 -15.96 -10.48
N SER A 23 35.13 -15.43 -9.67
CA SER A 23 34.52 -16.17 -8.57
C SER A 23 33.56 -17.26 -9.04
N ALA A 24 33.06 -17.17 -10.27
CA ALA A 24 32.15 -18.13 -10.89
C ALA A 24 32.82 -19.15 -11.77
N ARG A 25 34.13 -19.28 -11.75
CA ARG A 25 34.87 -20.32 -12.52
C ARG A 25 34.41 -21.72 -12.18
N GLY A 26 34.05 -22.52 -13.17
CA GLY A 26 33.46 -23.84 -13.01
C GLY A 26 31.97 -23.82 -12.64
N GLY A 27 31.35 -22.66 -12.59
CA GLY A 27 29.96 -22.46 -12.26
C GLY A 27 29.13 -21.80 -13.35
N THR A 28 28.05 -21.15 -12.97
CA THR A 28 27.07 -20.51 -13.87
C THR A 28 26.82 -19.07 -13.45
N VAL A 29 26.85 -18.15 -14.40
CA VAL A 29 26.44 -16.76 -14.24
C VAL A 29 25.13 -16.53 -14.99
N ILE A 30 24.13 -15.99 -14.30
CA ILE A 30 22.84 -15.64 -14.91
C ILE A 30 22.77 -14.14 -15.05
N LEU A 31 22.61 -13.66 -16.29
CA LEU A 31 22.53 -12.26 -16.66
C LEU A 31 21.07 -11.95 -17.06
N ASN A 32 20.40 -11.11 -16.26
CA ASN A 32 19.04 -10.66 -16.56
C ASN A 32 19.08 -9.42 -17.44
N LEU A 33 18.48 -9.51 -18.62
CA LEU A 33 18.37 -8.43 -19.60
C LEU A 33 17.08 -7.61 -19.44
N GLU A 34 16.28 -7.88 -18.41
CA GLU A 34 15.04 -7.19 -18.10
C GLU A 34 15.32 -5.82 -17.48
N GLY A 35 14.59 -4.78 -17.93
CA GLY A 35 14.66 -3.45 -17.35
C GLY A 35 13.91 -2.40 -18.16
N GLU A 36 13.79 -1.19 -17.63
CA GLU A 36 13.09 -0.09 -18.29
C GLU A 36 13.86 0.41 -19.53
N LYS A 37 13.14 0.66 -20.63
CA LYS A 37 13.71 1.28 -21.82
C LYS A 37 14.18 2.69 -21.47
N SER A 38 15.47 2.91 -21.41
CA SER A 38 16.01 4.28 -21.31
C SER A 38 15.81 5.00 -22.64
N THR A 39 14.79 5.85 -22.69
CA THR A 39 14.59 6.82 -23.77
C THR A 39 15.39 8.07 -23.44
N GLY A 40 16.56 8.25 -24.05
CA GLY A 40 17.32 9.49 -23.90
C GLY A 40 18.83 9.32 -24.05
N MET A 41 19.57 10.37 -23.80
CA MET A 41 21.02 10.63 -23.99
C MET A 41 21.99 9.58 -23.38
N TYR A 42 21.50 8.53 -22.77
CA TYR A 42 22.24 7.42 -22.13
C TYR A 42 22.42 6.18 -23.03
N ALA A 43 21.99 6.22 -24.28
CA ALA A 43 22.18 5.11 -25.23
C ALA A 43 23.66 4.76 -25.46
N THR A 44 24.58 5.73 -25.36
CA THR A 44 26.02 5.52 -25.48
C THR A 44 26.62 4.69 -24.33
N GLY A 45 26.03 4.75 -23.11
CA GLY A 45 26.48 3.97 -21.96
C GLY A 45 26.23 2.45 -22.11
N ASN A 46 25.18 2.07 -22.84
CA ASN A 46 24.84 0.66 -23.05
C ASN A 46 25.76 -0.01 -24.08
N TYR A 47 26.26 0.72 -25.10
CA TYR A 47 27.19 0.19 -26.10
C TYR A 47 28.54 -0.16 -25.48
N ASP A 48 29.11 0.73 -24.66
CA ASP A 48 30.36 0.48 -23.94
C ASP A 48 30.25 -0.73 -22.97
N LEU A 49 29.10 -0.86 -22.32
CA LEU A 49 28.80 -2.00 -21.45
C LEU A 49 28.74 -3.31 -22.23
N ALA A 50 28.07 -3.31 -23.37
CA ALA A 50 27.97 -4.48 -24.25
C ALA A 50 29.34 -4.96 -24.73
N LYS A 51 30.18 -4.01 -25.16
CA LYS A 51 31.53 -4.30 -25.60
C LYS A 51 32.43 -4.85 -24.50
N THR A 52 32.33 -4.30 -23.30
CA THR A 52 33.06 -4.79 -22.13
C THR A 52 32.57 -6.18 -21.74
N LEU A 53 31.25 -6.39 -21.69
CA LEU A 53 30.65 -7.68 -21.39
C LEU A 53 31.03 -8.74 -22.43
N GLY A 54 31.00 -8.41 -23.75
CA GLY A 54 31.39 -9.32 -24.82
C GLY A 54 32.86 -9.77 -24.71
N LYS A 55 33.79 -8.85 -24.39
CA LYS A 55 35.19 -9.20 -24.12
C LYS A 55 35.34 -10.18 -22.94
N LYS A 56 34.64 -9.92 -21.85
CA LYS A 56 34.70 -10.74 -20.64
C LYS A 56 34.05 -12.11 -20.85
N LEU A 57 32.98 -12.20 -21.63
CA LEU A 57 32.40 -13.49 -22.02
C LEU A 57 33.38 -14.36 -22.77
N ASN A 58 34.16 -13.79 -23.70
CA ASN A 58 35.21 -14.51 -24.42
C ASN A 58 36.35 -14.97 -23.49
N GLU A 59 36.74 -14.15 -22.53
CA GLU A 59 37.80 -14.46 -21.56
C GLU A 59 37.41 -15.63 -20.61
N TYR A 60 36.15 -15.60 -20.11
CA TYR A 60 35.69 -16.56 -19.12
C TYR A 60 34.81 -17.69 -19.68
N GLY A 61 34.41 -17.64 -20.98
CA GLY A 61 33.48 -18.58 -21.59
C GLY A 61 33.88 -20.03 -21.56
N ASN A 62 35.20 -20.31 -21.57
CA ASN A 62 35.72 -21.68 -21.47
C ASN A 62 35.64 -22.28 -20.07
N SER A 63 35.40 -21.45 -19.04
CA SER A 63 35.39 -21.88 -17.63
C SER A 63 34.10 -21.60 -16.90
N THR A 64 33.17 -20.88 -17.51
CA THR A 64 31.93 -20.39 -16.86
C THR A 64 30.77 -20.49 -17.85
N LEU A 65 29.65 -21.06 -17.42
CA LEU A 65 28.42 -21.09 -18.20
C LEU A 65 27.68 -19.75 -18.02
N PHE A 66 27.40 -19.05 -19.11
CA PHE A 66 26.60 -17.82 -19.08
C PHE A 66 25.19 -18.09 -19.58
N ILE A 67 24.19 -17.68 -18.79
CA ILE A 67 22.77 -17.79 -19.14
C ILE A 67 22.19 -16.35 -19.21
N PHE A 68 21.76 -15.96 -20.39
CA PHE A 68 21.04 -14.70 -20.59
C PHE A 68 19.54 -14.95 -20.45
N VAL A 69 18.89 -14.21 -19.55
CA VAL A 69 17.43 -14.24 -19.40
C VAL A 69 16.87 -13.01 -20.07
N ASP A 70 16.07 -13.23 -21.12
CA ASP A 70 15.40 -12.21 -21.88
C ASP A 70 13.89 -12.45 -21.86
N ILE A 71 13.14 -11.52 -21.29
CA ILE A 71 11.69 -11.57 -21.26
C ILE A 71 11.15 -10.68 -22.38
N SER A 72 10.51 -11.28 -23.37
CA SER A 72 9.96 -10.58 -24.52
C SER A 72 9.00 -9.47 -24.11
N GLY A 73 9.28 -8.24 -24.52
CA GLY A 73 8.51 -7.04 -24.18
C GLY A 73 9.06 -6.20 -23.03
N SER A 74 10.01 -6.70 -22.25
CA SER A 74 10.62 -5.99 -21.11
C SER A 74 12.12 -5.73 -21.30
N ARG A 75 12.61 -5.70 -22.54
CA ARG A 75 14.04 -5.49 -22.83
C ARG A 75 14.47 -4.05 -22.49
N SER A 76 15.50 -3.95 -21.67
CA SER A 76 16.21 -2.67 -21.45
C SER A 76 17.36 -2.44 -22.41
N VAL A 77 17.79 -3.50 -23.10
CA VAL A 77 18.95 -3.51 -23.98
C VAL A 77 18.47 -3.62 -25.43
N SER A 78 19.03 -2.81 -26.32
CA SER A 78 18.66 -2.83 -27.74
C SER A 78 19.09 -4.13 -28.41
N ASP A 79 18.39 -4.54 -29.48
CA ASP A 79 18.76 -5.72 -30.28
C ASP A 79 20.17 -5.60 -30.86
N GLU A 80 20.62 -4.38 -31.18
CA GLU A 80 21.99 -4.08 -31.64
C GLU A 80 23.03 -4.39 -30.53
N THR A 81 22.74 -4.01 -29.29
CA THR A 81 23.60 -4.27 -28.13
C THR A 81 23.69 -5.77 -27.84
N ILE A 82 22.59 -6.49 -27.97
CA ILE A 82 22.58 -7.95 -27.85
C ILE A 82 23.40 -8.60 -28.97
N ALA A 83 23.22 -8.15 -30.20
CA ALA A 83 24.00 -8.63 -31.36
C ALA A 83 25.51 -8.40 -31.18
N GLU A 84 25.94 -7.26 -30.60
CA GLU A 84 27.33 -6.97 -30.26
C GLU A 84 27.88 -7.90 -29.17
N ILE A 85 27.12 -8.15 -28.11
CA ILE A 85 27.48 -9.11 -27.03
C ILE A 85 27.69 -10.52 -27.63
N LEU A 86 26.85 -10.87 -28.61
CA LEU A 86 26.74 -12.21 -29.17
C LEU A 86 27.58 -12.44 -30.41
N SER A 87 28.16 -11.36 -30.99
CA SER A 87 28.94 -11.45 -32.24
C SER A 87 30.14 -12.41 -32.20
N ASN A 88 30.57 -12.80 -30.99
CA ASN A 88 31.76 -13.63 -30.78
C ASN A 88 31.46 -14.86 -29.90
N ALA A 89 30.21 -15.25 -29.68
CA ALA A 89 29.85 -16.39 -28.86
C ALA A 89 28.81 -17.28 -29.54
N ASP A 90 29.03 -18.59 -29.51
CA ASP A 90 28.03 -19.57 -29.92
C ASP A 90 26.93 -19.67 -28.88
N LEU A 91 25.71 -19.35 -29.25
CA LEU A 91 24.55 -19.35 -28.38
C LEU A 91 23.57 -20.46 -28.68
N ILE A 92 23.10 -21.08 -27.64
CA ILE A 92 21.92 -21.94 -27.69
C ILE A 92 20.72 -21.13 -27.21
N GLN A 93 19.84 -20.76 -28.15
CA GLN A 93 18.59 -20.05 -27.80
C GLN A 93 17.54 -21.08 -27.35
N ILE A 94 17.06 -20.91 -26.11
CA ILE A 94 15.96 -21.71 -25.56
C ILE A 94 14.77 -20.77 -25.36
N GLN A 95 13.67 -21.03 -26.07
CA GLN A 95 12.42 -20.30 -25.86
C GLN A 95 11.51 -21.05 -24.89
N GLU A 96 10.94 -20.32 -23.94
CA GLU A 96 9.89 -20.88 -23.08
C GLU A 96 8.65 -21.21 -23.93
N GLY A 97 8.33 -22.50 -24.02
CA GLY A 97 7.12 -22.95 -24.68
C GLY A 97 5.91 -22.93 -23.74
N GLN A 98 4.72 -22.78 -24.34
CA GLN A 98 3.48 -23.00 -23.61
C GLN A 98 3.04 -24.46 -23.78
N GLY A 99 2.57 -25.08 -22.70
CA GLY A 99 2.06 -26.46 -22.69
C GLY A 99 0.53 -26.48 -22.60
N ASP A 100 -0.07 -27.54 -23.14
CA ASP A 100 -1.46 -27.85 -22.89
C ASP A 100 -1.71 -28.28 -21.43
N LEU A 101 -2.96 -28.57 -21.08
CA LEU A 101 -3.34 -28.96 -19.73
C LEU A 101 -2.59 -30.23 -19.26
N GLU A 102 -2.37 -31.20 -20.15
CA GLU A 102 -1.71 -32.47 -19.81
C GLU A 102 -0.24 -32.23 -19.44
N ARG A 103 0.48 -31.47 -20.25
CA ARG A 103 1.87 -31.10 -20.00
C ARG A 103 2.02 -30.23 -18.75
N ALA A 104 1.11 -29.25 -18.56
CA ALA A 104 1.09 -28.41 -17.38
C ALA A 104 0.85 -29.23 -16.11
N THR A 105 -0.08 -30.15 -16.14
CA THR A 105 -0.39 -31.07 -15.04
C THR A 105 0.78 -32.00 -14.74
N GLY A 106 1.43 -32.56 -15.77
CA GLY A 106 2.60 -33.41 -15.63
C GLY A 106 3.78 -32.67 -14.99
N TYR A 107 4.00 -31.41 -15.36
CA TYR A 107 5.05 -30.60 -14.76
C TYR A 107 4.72 -30.21 -13.32
N LEU A 108 3.45 -29.84 -13.05
CA LEU A 108 2.98 -29.52 -11.70
C LEU A 108 3.12 -30.73 -10.76
N LYS A 109 2.82 -31.93 -11.25
CA LYS A 109 3.05 -33.18 -10.51
C LYS A 109 4.50 -33.39 -10.17
N ARG A 110 5.44 -33.18 -11.11
CA ARG A 110 6.89 -33.29 -10.86
C ARG A 110 7.38 -32.31 -9.79
N LEU A 111 6.78 -31.10 -9.73
CA LEU A 111 7.09 -30.15 -8.68
C LEU A 111 6.52 -30.59 -7.33
N ALA A 112 5.31 -31.11 -7.31
CA ALA A 112 4.65 -31.62 -6.10
C ALA A 112 5.40 -32.82 -5.52
N ASP A 113 5.84 -33.76 -6.36
CA ASP A 113 6.60 -34.96 -5.95
C ASP A 113 7.96 -34.63 -5.30
N LYS A 114 8.50 -33.45 -5.52
CA LYS A 114 9.73 -32.96 -4.86
C LYS A 114 9.50 -32.38 -3.48
N THR A 115 8.24 -32.20 -3.06
CA THR A 115 7.91 -31.67 -1.74
C THR A 115 7.78 -32.77 -0.70
N GLU A 116 7.79 -32.42 0.56
CA GLU A 116 7.51 -33.34 1.70
C GLU A 116 6.02 -33.72 1.79
N TYR A 117 5.16 -33.10 0.98
CA TYR A 117 3.72 -33.28 0.97
C TYR A 117 3.29 -34.15 -0.21
N HIS A 118 3.09 -35.45 0.03
CA HIS A 118 2.75 -36.44 -0.98
C HIS A 118 1.27 -36.85 -1.03
N ASP A 119 0.45 -36.38 -0.09
CA ASP A 119 -0.98 -36.70 -0.02
C ASP A 119 -1.79 -35.70 -0.85
N TYR A 120 -1.83 -35.90 -2.17
CA TYR A 120 -2.58 -35.06 -3.09
C TYR A 120 -3.13 -35.86 -4.27
N THR A 121 -4.24 -35.38 -4.85
CA THR A 121 -4.79 -35.91 -6.11
C THR A 121 -4.46 -34.99 -7.28
N ILE A 122 -4.46 -35.55 -8.49
CA ILE A 122 -4.23 -34.77 -9.72
C ILE A 122 -5.31 -33.68 -9.88
N GLU A 123 -6.55 -33.98 -9.50
CA GLU A 123 -7.66 -33.02 -9.54
C GLU A 123 -7.45 -31.84 -8.59
N GLU A 124 -6.86 -32.07 -7.43
CA GLU A 124 -6.48 -30.99 -6.50
C GLU A 124 -5.40 -30.09 -7.07
N LEU A 125 -4.38 -30.66 -7.72
CA LEU A 125 -3.33 -29.90 -8.38
C LEU A 125 -3.88 -29.03 -9.51
N THR A 126 -4.68 -29.60 -10.40
CA THR A 126 -5.24 -28.90 -11.56
C THR A 126 -6.22 -27.81 -11.19
N ARG A 127 -6.85 -27.88 -10.01
CA ARG A 127 -7.77 -26.85 -9.49
C ARG A 127 -7.11 -25.48 -9.33
N TYR A 128 -5.81 -25.43 -9.15
CA TYR A 128 -5.05 -24.19 -8.99
C TYR A 128 -4.57 -23.58 -10.31
N LEU A 129 -4.68 -24.29 -11.44
CA LEU A 129 -4.41 -23.75 -12.77
C LEU A 129 -5.50 -22.76 -13.21
N PRO A 130 -5.18 -21.71 -13.98
CA PRO A 130 -6.16 -20.77 -14.52
C PRO A 130 -7.15 -21.48 -15.44
N LYS A 131 -8.46 -21.44 -15.12
CA LYS A 131 -9.50 -22.18 -15.86
C LYS A 131 -9.82 -21.63 -17.25
N GLU A 132 -9.45 -20.37 -17.51
CA GLU A 132 -9.79 -19.66 -18.76
C GLU A 132 -8.74 -19.85 -19.85
N LYS A 133 -7.58 -20.43 -19.54
CA LYS A 133 -6.48 -20.64 -20.48
C LYS A 133 -6.51 -22.03 -21.10
N LYS A 134 -6.20 -22.13 -22.40
CA LYS A 134 -5.98 -23.38 -23.12
C LYS A 134 -4.51 -23.79 -23.13
N LEU A 135 -3.60 -22.81 -23.02
CA LEU A 135 -2.15 -23.01 -22.98
C LEU A 135 -1.59 -22.35 -21.74
N TYR A 136 -0.66 -23.00 -21.09
CA TYR A 136 -0.08 -22.63 -19.81
C TYR A 136 1.41 -22.35 -19.95
N SER A 137 1.86 -21.23 -19.43
CA SER A 137 3.28 -20.90 -19.31
C SER A 137 3.88 -21.53 -18.04
N VAL A 138 5.20 -21.59 -17.95
CA VAL A 138 5.90 -22.04 -16.74
C VAL A 138 5.53 -21.16 -15.55
N SER A 139 5.33 -19.86 -15.74
CA SER A 139 4.88 -18.92 -14.71
C SER A 139 3.48 -19.28 -14.17
N ASP A 140 2.55 -19.69 -15.03
CA ASP A 140 1.22 -20.15 -14.61
C ASP A 140 1.34 -21.41 -13.71
N ILE A 141 2.23 -22.33 -14.09
CA ILE A 141 2.46 -23.58 -13.36
C ILE A 141 3.10 -23.31 -12.00
N PHE A 142 4.14 -22.49 -11.92
CA PHE A 142 4.76 -22.10 -10.64
C PHE A 142 3.80 -21.34 -9.73
N SER A 143 2.94 -20.48 -10.28
CA SER A 143 1.91 -19.77 -9.52
C SER A 143 0.87 -20.72 -8.95
N ALA A 144 0.48 -21.75 -9.72
CA ALA A 144 -0.42 -22.81 -9.27
C ALA A 144 0.25 -23.68 -8.18
N TYR A 145 1.51 -24.09 -8.41
CA TYR A 145 2.31 -24.84 -7.44
C TYR A 145 2.43 -24.10 -6.10
N ASN A 146 2.82 -22.84 -6.10
CA ASN A 146 2.98 -22.05 -4.87
C ASN A 146 1.66 -21.91 -4.10
N ARG A 147 0.54 -21.75 -4.81
CA ARG A 147 -0.80 -21.71 -4.18
C ARG A 147 -1.19 -23.04 -3.58
N TRP A 148 -0.98 -24.15 -4.32
CA TRP A 148 -1.26 -25.49 -3.84
C TRP A 148 -0.38 -25.84 -2.63
N TYR A 149 0.95 -25.67 -2.75
CA TYR A 149 1.90 -25.97 -1.69
C TYR A 149 1.65 -25.15 -0.43
N GLY A 150 1.40 -23.83 -0.57
CA GLY A 150 1.04 -22.96 0.55
C GLY A 150 -0.28 -23.35 1.24
N SER A 151 -1.25 -23.88 0.48
CA SER A 151 -2.49 -24.45 1.03
C SER A 151 -2.22 -25.78 1.75
N GLY A 152 -1.42 -26.67 1.14
CA GLY A 152 -1.04 -27.96 1.70
C GLY A 152 -0.27 -27.84 3.01
N LEU A 153 0.69 -26.94 3.10
CA LEU A 153 1.40 -26.61 4.34
C LEU A 153 0.46 -26.23 5.46
N LYS A 154 -0.52 -25.38 5.17
CA LYS A 154 -1.49 -24.89 6.16
C LYS A 154 -2.46 -25.97 6.63
N THR A 155 -2.90 -26.84 5.75
CA THR A 155 -3.95 -27.83 6.04
C THR A 155 -3.46 -29.16 6.52
N HIS A 156 -2.26 -29.62 6.10
CA HIS A 156 -1.76 -30.98 6.34
C HIS A 156 -0.52 -31.04 7.21
N ILE A 157 0.44 -30.14 7.03
CA ILE A 157 1.72 -30.19 7.75
C ILE A 157 1.60 -29.49 9.09
N TYR A 158 1.08 -28.26 9.13
CA TYR A 158 0.91 -27.49 10.37
C TYR A 158 -0.43 -27.82 11.03
N LYS A 159 -0.49 -28.92 11.80
CA LYS A 159 -1.69 -29.36 12.52
C LYS A 159 -2.35 -28.29 13.39
N ALA A 160 -1.57 -27.32 13.88
CA ALA A 160 -2.08 -26.16 14.62
C ALA A 160 -3.04 -25.29 13.82
N TYR A 161 -2.93 -25.27 12.49
CA TYR A 161 -3.88 -24.58 11.60
C TYR A 161 -5.17 -25.37 11.39
N LYS A 162 -5.17 -26.70 11.59
CA LYS A 162 -6.38 -27.53 11.50
C LYS A 162 -7.35 -27.31 12.66
N GLN A 163 -6.84 -26.97 13.82
CA GLN A 163 -7.66 -26.85 15.05
C GLN A 163 -8.34 -25.48 15.23
N LYS A 164 -7.91 -24.49 14.50
CA LYS A 164 -8.54 -23.17 14.49
C LYS A 164 -9.22 -23.00 13.15
N ASP A 165 -10.53 -22.75 13.18
CA ASP A 165 -11.34 -22.22 12.05
C ASP A 165 -10.80 -20.88 11.48
N LEU A 166 -9.50 -20.68 11.51
CA LEU A 166 -8.80 -19.51 10.94
C LEU A 166 -9.05 -19.36 9.44
N VAL A 167 -9.39 -20.46 8.75
CA VAL A 167 -9.85 -20.41 7.35
C VAL A 167 -11.22 -19.76 7.23
N LYS A 168 -12.08 -19.85 8.25
CA LYS A 168 -13.37 -19.14 8.26
C LYS A 168 -13.24 -17.66 8.62
N ILE A 169 -12.19 -17.28 9.34
CA ILE A 169 -11.91 -15.86 9.65
C ILE A 169 -11.47 -15.08 8.41
N GLN A 170 -10.92 -15.76 7.39
CA GLN A 170 -10.56 -15.14 6.11
C GLN A 170 -11.62 -15.25 5.01
N LEU A 171 -12.70 -15.98 5.21
CA LEU A 171 -13.95 -15.65 4.54
C LEU A 171 -14.42 -14.34 5.18
N LYS A 172 -13.82 -13.24 4.74
CA LYS A 172 -14.34 -11.90 4.96
C LYS A 172 -15.86 -12.03 4.89
N LYS A 173 -16.56 -11.73 6.00
CA LYS A 173 -17.96 -11.27 5.93
C LYS A 173 -18.03 -10.50 4.63
N LYS A 174 -18.99 -10.79 3.72
CA LYS A 174 -19.16 -9.99 2.51
C LYS A 174 -19.08 -8.54 2.94
N THR A 175 -17.90 -7.96 2.79
CA THR A 175 -17.74 -6.53 3.03
C THR A 175 -18.63 -5.90 1.99
N ASP A 176 -19.53 -5.05 2.40
CA ASP A 176 -20.29 -4.20 1.49
C ASP A 176 -19.29 -3.64 0.47
N LYS A 177 -19.74 -3.40 -0.75
CA LYS A 177 -18.87 -2.79 -1.75
C LYS A 177 -18.23 -1.55 -1.12
N PRO A 178 -16.94 -1.27 -1.33
CA PRO A 178 -16.23 -0.14 -0.70
C PRO A 178 -16.98 1.19 -0.84
N TYR A 179 -17.66 1.39 -1.95
CA TYR A 179 -18.52 2.55 -2.15
C TYR A 179 -19.68 2.61 -1.15
N VAL A 180 -20.36 1.47 -0.90
CA VAL A 180 -21.45 1.39 0.07
C VAL A 180 -20.92 1.64 1.49
N GLU A 181 -19.74 1.12 1.79
CA GLU A 181 -19.07 1.32 3.08
C GLU A 181 -18.73 2.81 3.30
N LEU A 182 -18.25 3.49 2.25
CA LEU A 182 -18.00 4.94 2.28
C LEU A 182 -19.31 5.73 2.49
N GLN A 183 -20.39 5.35 1.80
CA GLN A 183 -21.69 6.01 1.94
C GLN A 183 -22.34 5.81 3.32
N LYS A 184 -22.04 4.69 4.00
CA LYS A 184 -22.49 4.39 5.36
C LYS A 184 -21.70 5.13 6.46
N MET A 185 -20.57 5.76 6.13
CA MET A 185 -19.81 6.54 7.11
C MET A 185 -20.66 7.70 7.64
N VAL A 186 -20.56 7.95 8.94
CA VAL A 186 -21.30 9.04 9.59
C VAL A 186 -20.77 10.39 9.10
N GLY A 187 -21.65 11.32 8.83
CA GLY A 187 -21.32 12.66 8.36
C GLY A 187 -20.65 12.64 6.97
N LEU A 188 -19.61 13.48 6.80
CA LEU A 188 -18.74 13.55 5.63
C LEU A 188 -19.50 13.83 4.30
N SER A 189 -20.52 14.68 4.32
CA SER A 189 -21.35 15.01 3.15
C SER A 189 -20.52 15.49 1.97
N ASP A 190 -19.57 16.39 2.21
CA ASP A 190 -18.72 16.97 1.16
C ASP A 190 -17.79 15.92 0.55
N VAL A 191 -17.22 15.06 1.39
CA VAL A 191 -16.37 13.95 0.96
C VAL A 191 -17.12 12.98 0.05
N LYS A 192 -18.36 12.63 0.43
CA LYS A 192 -19.24 11.76 -0.36
C LYS A 192 -19.56 12.39 -1.70
N LYS A 193 -19.94 13.68 -1.70
CA LYS A 193 -20.25 14.45 -2.92
C LYS A 193 -19.05 14.50 -3.88
N VAL A 194 -17.86 14.85 -3.39
CA VAL A 194 -16.64 14.90 -4.22
C VAL A 194 -16.28 13.52 -4.75
N THR A 195 -16.48 12.45 -3.96
CA THR A 195 -16.29 11.08 -4.43
C THR A 195 -17.22 10.76 -5.59
N ASP A 196 -18.50 11.14 -5.50
CA ASP A 196 -19.47 10.91 -6.58
C ASP A 196 -19.09 11.70 -7.86
N GLU A 197 -18.59 12.92 -7.72
CA GLU A 197 -18.07 13.73 -8.84
C GLU A 197 -16.86 13.06 -9.52
N ILE A 198 -15.91 12.53 -8.74
CA ILE A 198 -14.74 11.80 -9.25
C ILE A 198 -15.19 10.55 -10.03
N LEU A 199 -16.13 9.79 -9.46
CA LEU A 199 -16.64 8.58 -10.11
C LEU A 199 -17.41 8.91 -11.40
N ALA A 200 -18.20 9.98 -11.41
CA ALA A 200 -18.90 10.44 -12.61
C ALA A 200 -17.91 10.86 -13.71
N ALA A 201 -16.85 11.60 -13.35
CA ALA A 201 -15.79 11.99 -14.28
C ALA A 201 -15.06 10.78 -14.86
N ALA A 202 -14.73 9.78 -14.03
CA ALA A 202 -14.09 8.54 -14.45
C ALA A 202 -14.97 7.73 -15.43
N LYS A 203 -16.26 7.61 -15.12
CA LYS A 203 -17.22 6.94 -16.01
C LYS A 203 -17.35 7.65 -17.35
N MET A 204 -17.41 8.98 -17.35
CA MET A 204 -17.46 9.78 -18.56
C MET A 204 -16.19 9.61 -19.41
N GLN A 205 -15.01 9.58 -18.81
CA GLN A 205 -13.76 9.31 -19.52
C GLN A 205 -13.74 7.92 -20.17
N LYS A 206 -14.23 6.89 -19.47
CA LYS A 206 -14.35 5.53 -20.03
C LYS A 206 -15.30 5.50 -21.21
N MET A 207 -16.44 6.18 -21.14
CA MET A 207 -17.38 6.29 -22.26
C MET A 207 -16.79 7.03 -23.45
N ARG A 208 -16.05 8.13 -23.23
CA ARG A 208 -15.35 8.87 -24.30
C ARG A 208 -14.33 8.00 -25.02
N LYS A 209 -13.51 7.22 -24.27
CA LYS A 209 -12.57 6.26 -24.85
C LYS A 209 -13.26 5.21 -25.71
N GLN A 210 -14.40 4.68 -25.26
CA GLN A 210 -15.20 3.71 -26.01
C GLN A 210 -15.77 4.30 -27.33
N MET A 211 -16.05 5.60 -27.34
CA MET A 211 -16.51 6.34 -28.52
C MET A 211 -15.35 6.79 -29.45
N GLY A 212 -14.10 6.44 -29.14
CA GLY A 212 -12.91 6.86 -29.91
C GLY A 212 -12.55 8.35 -29.74
N LEU A 213 -13.11 9.02 -28.73
CA LEU A 213 -12.80 10.42 -28.43
C LEU A 213 -11.57 10.52 -27.55
N PRO A 214 -10.73 11.57 -27.70
CA PRO A 214 -9.57 11.78 -26.85
C PRO A 214 -10.01 11.94 -25.40
N GLY A 215 -9.33 11.23 -24.49
CA GLY A 215 -9.53 11.39 -23.05
C GLY A 215 -8.97 12.74 -22.58
N VAL A 216 -9.71 13.43 -21.73
CA VAL A 216 -9.19 14.63 -21.03
C VAL A 216 -8.57 14.12 -19.74
N GLN A 217 -7.25 14.16 -19.63
CA GLN A 217 -6.55 13.80 -18.39
C GLN A 217 -6.69 14.94 -17.41
N SER A 218 -7.46 14.71 -16.37
CA SER A 218 -7.60 15.62 -15.23
C SER A 218 -6.74 15.10 -14.07
N SER A 219 -5.99 15.98 -13.43
CA SER A 219 -5.28 15.64 -12.19
C SER A 219 -6.30 15.16 -11.15
N MET A 220 -5.99 14.07 -10.45
CA MET A 220 -6.81 13.52 -9.36
C MET A 220 -6.15 13.66 -7.98
N HIS A 221 -5.11 14.49 -7.87
CA HIS A 221 -4.48 14.74 -6.58
C HIS A 221 -5.40 15.52 -5.66
N MET A 222 -5.33 15.22 -4.36
CA MET A 222 -6.29 15.69 -3.37
C MET A 222 -5.62 16.27 -2.14
N LEU A 223 -6.32 17.20 -1.50
CA LEU A 223 -6.00 17.73 -0.18
C LEU A 223 -7.09 17.32 0.81
N PHE A 224 -6.70 16.68 1.91
CA PHE A 224 -7.57 16.31 3.02
C PHE A 224 -7.28 17.20 4.22
N SER A 225 -8.13 18.16 4.50
CA SER A 225 -8.00 19.07 5.64
C SER A 225 -8.98 18.72 6.75
N GLY A 226 -8.51 18.62 7.98
CA GLY A 226 -9.37 18.32 9.14
C GLY A 226 -8.57 17.93 10.38
N ASN A 227 -9.24 18.01 11.54
CA ASN A 227 -8.64 17.66 12.83
C ASN A 227 -8.35 16.16 12.97
N PRO A 228 -7.57 15.73 13.99
CA PRO A 228 -7.31 14.31 14.24
C PRO A 228 -8.59 13.52 14.52
N GLY A 229 -8.64 12.29 13.99
CA GLY A 229 -9.78 11.41 14.23
C GLY A 229 -11.02 11.67 13.36
N THR A 230 -10.97 12.58 12.39
CA THR A 230 -12.06 12.85 11.43
C THR A 230 -12.13 11.87 10.25
N ALA A 231 -11.46 10.74 10.36
CA ALA A 231 -11.46 9.60 9.42
C ALA A 231 -10.73 9.83 8.08
N LYS A 232 -9.83 10.80 7.94
CA LYS A 232 -9.07 11.08 6.71
C LYS A 232 -8.41 9.82 6.11
N THR A 233 -7.60 9.11 6.88
CA THR A 233 -6.90 7.88 6.42
C THR A 233 -7.87 6.75 6.07
N THR A 234 -8.98 6.62 6.82
CA THR A 234 -10.02 5.62 6.55
C THR A 234 -10.69 5.87 5.20
N VAL A 235 -11.04 7.14 4.93
CA VAL A 235 -11.62 7.55 3.66
C VAL A 235 -10.63 7.33 2.51
N ALA A 236 -9.35 7.69 2.68
CA ALA A 236 -8.33 7.46 1.66
C ALA A 236 -8.22 5.97 1.29
N ARG A 237 -8.28 5.06 2.27
CA ARG A 237 -8.27 3.60 2.05
C ARG A 237 -9.53 3.12 1.32
N LEU A 238 -10.72 3.60 1.70
CA LEU A 238 -11.96 3.25 1.01
C LEU A 238 -11.98 3.81 -0.41
N LEU A 239 -11.57 5.06 -0.59
CA LEU A 239 -11.48 5.71 -1.88
C LEU A 239 -10.55 4.95 -2.84
N SER A 240 -9.39 4.47 -2.36
CA SER A 240 -8.48 3.67 -3.19
C SER A 240 -9.12 2.39 -3.71
N GLN A 241 -9.96 1.75 -2.89
CA GLN A 241 -10.69 0.53 -3.28
C GLN A 241 -11.84 0.84 -4.23
N VAL A 242 -12.57 1.93 -4.01
CA VAL A 242 -13.65 2.41 -4.89
C VAL A 242 -13.08 2.75 -6.27
N LEU A 243 -11.98 3.49 -6.35
CA LEU A 243 -11.31 3.85 -7.60
C LEU A 243 -10.74 2.64 -8.34
N LYS A 244 -10.34 1.58 -7.62
CA LYS A 244 -9.97 0.30 -8.22
C LYS A 244 -11.17 -0.42 -8.82
N GLU A 245 -12.31 -0.49 -8.11
CA GLU A 245 -13.51 -1.14 -8.63
C GLU A 245 -14.04 -0.46 -9.91
N GLU A 246 -13.90 0.85 -10.00
CA GLU A 246 -14.27 1.63 -11.19
C GLU A 246 -13.14 1.69 -12.25
N GLU A 247 -12.07 0.90 -12.08
CA GLU A 247 -10.93 0.79 -13.03
C GLU A 247 -10.15 2.10 -13.25
N VAL A 248 -10.26 3.06 -12.32
CA VAL A 248 -9.46 4.29 -12.32
C VAL A 248 -8.03 4.00 -11.86
N LEU A 249 -7.91 3.20 -10.80
CA LEU A 249 -6.63 2.72 -10.30
C LEU A 249 -6.44 1.23 -10.62
N LYS A 250 -5.24 0.88 -11.04
CA LYS A 250 -4.91 -0.50 -11.44
C LYS A 250 -4.92 -1.48 -10.26
N TYR A 251 -4.34 -1.08 -9.12
CA TYR A 251 -4.17 -1.96 -7.96
C TYR A 251 -4.99 -1.52 -6.74
N GLY A 252 -5.23 -0.22 -6.58
CA GLY A 252 -6.02 0.33 -5.47
C GLY A 252 -5.40 0.07 -4.10
N HIS A 253 -4.08 -0.03 -4.02
CA HIS A 253 -3.35 -0.05 -2.76
C HIS A 253 -3.03 1.38 -2.32
N ILE A 254 -2.67 1.54 -1.06
CA ILE A 254 -2.29 2.82 -0.49
C ILE A 254 -0.89 2.70 0.14
N VAL A 255 -0.04 3.66 -0.17
CA VAL A 255 1.27 3.83 0.48
C VAL A 255 1.14 5.02 1.41
N GLU A 256 1.18 4.76 2.71
CA GLU A 256 1.10 5.80 3.74
C GLU A 256 2.52 6.22 4.12
N CYS A 257 2.77 7.51 4.18
CA CYS A 257 4.04 8.06 4.60
C CYS A 257 3.85 9.39 5.35
N GLY A 258 4.77 9.67 6.23
CA GLY A 258 4.94 10.96 6.89
C GLY A 258 6.28 11.58 6.51
N ARG A 259 6.62 12.70 7.14
CA ARG A 259 7.90 13.40 6.91
C ARG A 259 9.12 12.47 7.04
N GLN A 260 9.16 11.64 8.09
CA GLN A 260 10.29 10.73 8.35
C GLN A 260 10.51 9.68 7.26
N ASP A 261 9.48 9.39 6.47
CA ASP A 261 9.49 8.43 5.38
C ASP A 261 9.86 9.06 4.03
N LEU A 262 9.90 10.38 3.95
CA LEU A 262 10.14 11.16 2.73
C LEU A 262 11.46 11.94 2.77
N VAL A 263 11.96 12.27 3.95
CA VAL A 263 13.16 13.10 4.13
C VAL A 263 14.35 12.22 4.48
N GLY A 264 15.39 12.28 3.64
CA GLY A 264 16.65 11.56 3.85
C GLY A 264 17.51 12.17 4.96
N LYS A 265 18.39 11.36 5.55
CA LYS A 265 19.36 11.79 6.57
C LYS A 265 20.58 12.47 5.97
N TYR A 266 20.85 12.27 4.70
CA TYR A 266 22.03 12.78 3.98
C TYR A 266 21.61 13.54 2.73
N VAL A 267 22.46 14.44 2.26
CA VAL A 267 22.28 15.24 1.04
C VAL A 267 22.07 14.30 -0.16
N GLY A 268 21.06 14.58 -0.99
CA GLY A 268 20.75 13.81 -2.20
C GLY A 268 19.98 12.50 -1.99
N TRP A 269 19.69 12.11 -0.74
CA TRP A 269 18.90 10.90 -0.47
C TRP A 269 17.40 11.15 -0.50
N THR A 270 16.98 12.39 -0.25
CA THR A 270 15.57 12.77 -0.20
C THR A 270 14.88 12.51 -1.53
N ALA A 271 15.48 12.91 -2.65
CA ALA A 271 14.93 12.68 -3.99
C ALA A 271 14.72 11.18 -4.27
N GLN A 272 15.73 10.35 -4.00
CA GLN A 272 15.67 8.90 -4.21
C GLN A 272 14.58 8.22 -3.35
N ILE A 273 14.43 8.69 -2.10
CA ILE A 273 13.39 8.17 -1.20
C ILE A 273 12.00 8.53 -1.75
N VAL A 274 11.78 9.77 -2.16
CA VAL A 274 10.51 10.23 -2.73
C VAL A 274 10.18 9.43 -3.99
N GLU A 275 11.13 9.30 -4.93
CA GLU A 275 10.96 8.49 -6.15
C GLU A 275 10.58 7.04 -5.82
N SER A 276 11.26 6.43 -4.85
CA SER A 276 10.95 5.06 -4.39
C SER A 276 9.51 4.94 -3.84
N LYS A 277 9.01 5.97 -3.13
CA LYS A 277 7.62 5.99 -2.63
C LYS A 277 6.62 6.12 -3.76
N PHE A 278 6.89 6.95 -4.78
CA PHE A 278 6.05 7.03 -5.98
C PHE A 278 6.04 5.72 -6.76
N GLN A 279 7.18 5.08 -6.94
CA GLN A 279 7.25 3.75 -7.56
C GLN A 279 6.45 2.70 -6.77
N ALA A 280 6.54 2.72 -5.45
CA ALA A 280 5.74 1.84 -4.60
C ALA A 280 4.23 2.11 -4.68
N ALA A 281 3.83 3.35 -4.96
CA ALA A 281 2.43 3.77 -5.06
C ALA A 281 1.83 3.60 -6.47
N ARG A 282 2.59 3.16 -7.47
CA ARG A 282 2.12 3.01 -8.87
C ARG A 282 0.84 2.16 -8.96
N GLY A 283 -0.16 2.69 -9.61
CA GLY A 283 -1.50 2.08 -9.73
C GLY A 283 -2.33 2.16 -8.45
N GLY A 284 -1.95 3.02 -7.50
CA GLY A 284 -2.59 3.22 -6.22
C GLY A 284 -2.54 4.67 -5.74
N ILE A 285 -2.58 4.85 -4.43
CA ILE A 285 -2.58 6.15 -3.76
C ILE A 285 -1.32 6.32 -2.91
N LEU A 286 -0.65 7.45 -3.04
CA LEU A 286 0.36 7.93 -2.11
C LEU A 286 -0.31 8.89 -1.11
N PHE A 287 -0.43 8.47 0.14
CA PHE A 287 -1.04 9.25 1.21
C PHE A 287 0.04 9.85 2.11
N ILE A 288 0.14 11.17 2.12
CA ILE A 288 1.14 11.91 2.91
C ILE A 288 0.42 12.55 4.10
N ASP A 289 0.60 11.94 5.27
CA ASP A 289 -0.01 12.46 6.51
C ASP A 289 0.86 13.57 7.12
N GLU A 290 0.19 14.56 7.73
CA GLU A 290 0.83 15.76 8.29
C GLU A 290 1.81 16.43 7.31
N ALA A 291 1.36 16.58 6.04
CA ALA A 291 2.20 17.06 4.94
C ALA A 291 2.86 18.42 5.21
N TYR A 292 2.23 19.29 5.99
CA TYR A 292 2.77 20.57 6.44
C TYR A 292 4.09 20.41 7.22
N SER A 293 4.33 19.25 7.83
CA SER A 293 5.58 18.98 8.55
C SER A 293 6.82 19.00 7.65
N LEU A 294 6.64 18.85 6.33
CA LEU A 294 7.72 18.98 5.35
C LEU A 294 8.28 20.41 5.27
N VAL A 295 7.50 21.43 5.68
CA VAL A 295 7.87 22.85 5.60
C VAL A 295 8.31 23.40 6.96
N GLU A 296 7.83 22.82 8.07
CA GLU A 296 8.06 23.36 9.44
C GLU A 296 9.55 23.44 9.85
N ASP A 297 10.44 22.73 9.17
CA ASP A 297 11.87 22.79 9.44
C ASP A 297 12.56 23.64 8.38
N ASN A 298 13.16 24.75 8.78
CA ASN A 298 14.00 25.61 7.93
C ASN A 298 15.26 24.92 7.36
N ARG A 299 15.34 23.59 7.42
CA ARG A 299 16.40 22.79 6.82
C ARG A 299 16.07 22.46 5.37
N THR A 300 17.04 22.56 4.51
CA THR A 300 16.98 22.42 3.04
C THR A 300 16.31 21.12 2.54
N TYR A 301 16.26 20.06 3.34
CA TYR A 301 15.76 18.74 2.94
C TYR A 301 14.25 18.65 2.74
N GLY A 302 13.46 19.46 3.47
CA GLY A 302 11.99 19.48 3.29
C GLY A 302 11.59 20.12 1.95
N ALA A 303 12.27 21.21 1.57
CA ALA A 303 12.06 21.86 0.28
C ALA A 303 12.48 20.93 -0.89
N GLU A 304 13.58 20.17 -0.74
CA GLU A 304 13.99 19.15 -1.71
C GLU A 304 12.90 18.08 -1.88
N ALA A 305 12.31 17.59 -0.77
CA ALA A 305 11.22 16.62 -0.82
C ALA A 305 10.01 17.17 -1.59
N ILE A 306 9.59 18.39 -1.31
CA ILE A 306 8.44 19.02 -1.97
C ILE A 306 8.72 19.21 -3.47
N ASN A 307 9.88 19.70 -3.86
CA ASN A 307 10.24 19.89 -5.27
C ASN A 307 10.23 18.56 -6.02
N THR A 308 10.77 17.50 -5.40
CA THR A 308 10.73 16.16 -5.99
C THR A 308 9.31 15.62 -6.08
N ILE A 309 8.48 15.81 -5.02
CA ILE A 309 7.06 15.41 -5.05
C ILE A 309 6.34 16.10 -6.21
N VAL A 310 6.53 17.42 -6.39
CA VAL A 310 5.91 18.18 -7.51
C VAL A 310 6.31 17.62 -8.87
N GLN A 311 7.57 17.26 -9.03
CA GLN A 311 8.10 16.65 -10.25
C GLN A 311 7.48 15.26 -10.48
N GLU A 312 7.47 14.42 -9.46
CA GLU A 312 6.94 13.06 -9.56
C GLU A 312 5.42 13.02 -9.71
N MET A 313 4.68 14.00 -9.17
CA MET A 313 3.25 14.16 -9.45
C MET A 313 2.96 14.37 -10.94
N GLU A 314 3.87 15.01 -11.67
CA GLU A 314 3.73 15.17 -13.13
C GLU A 314 4.17 13.90 -13.86
N ASN A 315 5.30 13.30 -13.48
CA ASN A 315 5.84 12.08 -14.08
C ASN A 315 4.89 10.89 -13.97
N TYR A 316 4.22 10.73 -12.81
CA TYR A 316 3.28 9.63 -12.51
C TYR A 316 1.81 10.06 -12.51
N ARG A 317 1.48 11.15 -13.17
CA ARG A 317 0.14 11.77 -13.19
C ARG A 317 -1.00 10.80 -13.47
N ASP A 318 -0.76 9.83 -14.35
CA ASP A 318 -1.76 8.85 -14.79
C ASP A 318 -1.76 7.56 -13.96
N GLU A 319 -0.77 7.40 -13.09
CA GLU A 319 -0.54 6.14 -12.38
C GLU A 319 -0.67 6.25 -10.87
N VAL A 320 -0.45 7.44 -10.31
CA VAL A 320 -0.45 7.67 -8.86
C VAL A 320 -1.35 8.84 -8.50
N ILE A 321 -2.24 8.63 -7.56
CA ILE A 321 -3.01 9.72 -6.94
C ILE A 321 -2.30 10.09 -5.64
N VAL A 322 -1.93 11.36 -5.48
CA VAL A 322 -1.34 11.86 -4.24
C VAL A 322 -2.41 12.51 -3.40
N ILE A 323 -2.48 12.14 -2.12
CA ILE A 323 -3.36 12.74 -1.12
C ILE A 323 -2.49 13.36 -0.02
N PHE A 324 -2.56 14.67 0.13
CA PHE A 324 -1.94 15.40 1.22
C PHE A 324 -2.96 15.57 2.35
N ALA A 325 -2.60 15.18 3.57
CA ALA A 325 -3.49 15.27 4.72
C ALA A 325 -2.86 16.08 5.86
N GLY A 326 -3.69 16.83 6.60
CA GLY A 326 -3.23 17.58 7.75
C GLY A 326 -4.31 18.46 8.39
N TYR A 327 -3.89 19.31 9.34
CA TYR A 327 -4.74 20.29 10.00
C TYR A 327 -5.14 21.44 9.04
N PRO A 328 -6.38 21.95 9.09
CA PRO A 328 -6.89 22.91 8.11
C PRO A 328 -5.99 24.15 7.95
N GLU A 329 -5.68 24.84 9.05
CA GLU A 329 -4.86 26.06 9.04
C GLU A 329 -3.45 25.80 8.49
N LYS A 330 -2.79 24.73 8.97
CA LYS A 330 -1.45 24.36 8.53
C LYS A 330 -1.39 23.91 7.07
N MET A 331 -2.45 23.25 6.58
CA MET A 331 -2.54 22.85 5.19
C MET A 331 -2.77 24.02 4.25
N GLN A 332 -3.47 25.05 4.70
CA GLN A 332 -3.60 26.29 3.94
C GLN A 332 -2.24 26.99 3.82
N GLU A 333 -1.51 27.18 4.91
CA GLU A 333 -0.16 27.75 4.91
C GLU A 333 0.82 26.92 4.04
N PHE A 334 0.71 25.59 4.09
CA PHE A 334 1.50 24.68 3.27
C PHE A 334 1.29 24.90 1.76
N LEU A 335 0.06 25.12 1.32
CA LEU A 335 -0.27 25.40 -0.08
C LEU A 335 0.16 26.81 -0.50
N GLU A 336 -0.02 27.81 0.36
CA GLU A 336 0.40 29.20 0.08
C GLU A 336 1.91 29.31 -0.15
N GLN A 337 2.70 28.50 0.57
CA GLN A 337 4.14 28.46 0.41
C GLN A 337 4.59 27.64 -0.82
N ASN A 338 3.69 26.89 -1.46
CA ASN A 338 4.02 25.95 -2.53
C ASN A 338 3.02 26.03 -3.70
N GLU A 339 3.08 27.12 -4.47
CA GLU A 339 2.19 27.34 -5.64
C GLU A 339 2.22 26.18 -6.64
N GLY A 340 3.38 25.51 -6.79
CA GLY A 340 3.54 24.34 -7.65
C GLY A 340 2.68 23.15 -7.22
N LEU A 341 2.50 22.93 -5.91
CA LEU A 341 1.57 21.93 -5.38
C LEU A 341 0.12 22.38 -5.53
N ALA A 342 -0.18 23.62 -5.18
CA ALA A 342 -1.54 24.17 -5.23
C ALA A 342 -2.15 24.03 -6.63
N SER A 343 -1.35 24.27 -7.69
CA SER A 343 -1.82 24.16 -9.08
C SER A 343 -2.12 22.73 -9.55
N ARG A 344 -1.57 21.72 -8.89
CA ARG A 344 -1.73 20.30 -9.25
C ARG A 344 -2.80 19.58 -8.43
N ILE A 345 -3.23 20.14 -7.30
CA ILE A 345 -4.28 19.58 -6.45
C ILE A 345 -5.63 20.00 -6.99
N ALA A 346 -6.39 19.04 -7.49
CA ALA A 346 -7.70 19.31 -8.11
C ALA A 346 -8.87 19.30 -7.11
N PHE A 347 -8.74 18.52 -6.02
CA PHE A 347 -9.82 18.31 -5.08
C PHE A 347 -9.41 18.67 -3.66
N HIS A 348 -10.20 19.52 -3.01
CA HIS A 348 -10.04 19.88 -1.60
C HIS A 348 -11.20 19.28 -0.82
N LEU A 349 -10.90 18.33 0.06
CA LEU A 349 -11.87 17.66 0.90
C LEU A 349 -11.70 18.12 2.34
N ASN A 350 -12.74 18.76 2.86
CA ASN A 350 -12.79 19.20 4.25
C ASN A 350 -13.45 18.13 5.13
N PHE A 351 -12.79 17.78 6.21
CA PHE A 351 -13.25 16.83 7.22
C PHE A 351 -13.57 17.60 8.51
N PRO A 352 -14.80 18.08 8.66
CA PRO A 352 -15.20 18.83 9.84
C PRO A 352 -15.18 17.96 11.09
N ASP A 353 -15.12 18.61 12.25
CA ASP A 353 -15.29 17.91 13.52
C ASP A 353 -16.72 17.36 13.62
N TYR A 354 -16.84 16.19 14.22
CA TYR A 354 -18.12 15.53 14.41
C TYR A 354 -18.95 16.21 15.50
N SER A 355 -20.23 16.36 15.26
CA SER A 355 -21.21 16.75 16.28
C SER A 355 -21.41 15.66 17.33
N PRO A 356 -21.97 15.98 18.51
CA PRO A 356 -22.30 14.97 19.53
C PRO A 356 -23.19 13.83 19.01
N VAL A 357 -24.12 14.15 18.12
CA VAL A 357 -25.01 13.18 17.47
C VAL A 357 -24.20 12.22 16.61
N GLU A 358 -23.29 12.74 15.76
CA GLU A 358 -22.44 11.95 14.88
C GLU A 358 -21.46 11.08 15.68
N LEU A 359 -20.89 11.61 16.78
CA LEU A 359 -20.02 10.80 17.66
C LEU A 359 -20.77 9.63 18.28
N THR A 360 -22.01 9.84 18.71
CA THR A 360 -22.85 8.76 19.24
C THR A 360 -23.17 7.73 18.17
N GLN A 361 -23.47 8.16 16.93
CA GLN A 361 -23.66 7.24 15.82
C GLN A 361 -22.39 6.45 15.47
N ILE A 362 -21.20 7.08 15.56
CA ILE A 362 -19.91 6.39 15.39
C ILE A 362 -19.73 5.35 16.50
N LEU A 363 -20.10 5.66 17.74
CA LEU A 363 -20.08 4.71 18.87
C LEU A 363 -21.00 3.52 18.58
N ASP A 364 -22.24 3.77 18.13
CA ASP A 364 -23.20 2.72 17.77
C ASP A 364 -22.61 1.76 16.69
N LEU A 365 -21.97 2.31 15.66
CA LEU A 365 -21.30 1.50 14.62
C LEU A 365 -20.10 0.71 15.14
N MET A 366 -19.35 1.26 16.10
CA MET A 366 -18.23 0.55 16.72
C MET A 366 -18.72 -0.59 17.61
N LEU A 367 -19.80 -0.38 18.38
CA LEU A 367 -20.46 -1.40 19.19
C LEU A 367 -20.97 -2.55 18.31
N GLU A 368 -21.67 -2.24 17.22
CA GLU A 368 -22.18 -3.24 16.29
C GLU A 368 -21.04 -4.11 15.71
N LYS A 369 -19.93 -3.48 15.28
CA LYS A 369 -18.74 -4.19 14.75
C LYS A 369 -18.09 -5.11 15.79
N SER A 370 -18.15 -4.74 17.06
CA SER A 370 -17.53 -5.47 18.16
C SER A 370 -18.51 -6.43 18.87
N GLU A 371 -19.75 -6.54 18.37
CA GLU A 371 -20.83 -7.35 18.93
C GLU A 371 -21.23 -6.95 20.36
N TYR A 372 -20.93 -5.70 20.76
CA TYR A 372 -21.42 -5.12 22.01
C TYR A 372 -22.76 -4.42 21.83
N ARG A 373 -23.48 -4.25 22.93
CA ARG A 373 -24.78 -3.56 23.00
C ARG A 373 -24.81 -2.61 24.18
N MET A 374 -25.63 -1.58 24.10
CA MET A 374 -25.94 -0.67 25.20
C MET A 374 -27.46 -0.42 25.23
N ASP A 375 -27.98 -0.09 26.42
CA ASP A 375 -29.36 0.34 26.61
C ASP A 375 -29.53 1.84 26.33
N GLU A 376 -30.77 2.34 26.29
CA GLU A 376 -31.06 3.73 25.98
C GLU A 376 -30.52 4.68 27.04
N ARG A 377 -30.56 4.30 28.33
CA ARG A 377 -29.96 5.09 29.42
C ARG A 377 -28.45 5.26 29.26
N THR A 378 -27.77 4.20 28.85
CA THR A 378 -26.34 4.24 28.57
C THR A 378 -26.06 5.13 27.37
N ARG A 379 -26.89 5.06 26.35
CA ARG A 379 -26.78 5.88 25.15
C ARG A 379 -26.94 7.37 25.44
N GLU A 380 -27.92 7.76 26.27
CA GLU A 380 -28.12 9.15 26.73
C GLU A 380 -26.87 9.66 27.49
N LYS A 381 -26.30 8.82 28.37
CA LYS A 381 -25.04 9.16 29.05
C LYS A 381 -23.88 9.35 28.09
N CYS A 382 -23.71 8.46 27.11
CA CYS A 382 -22.68 8.57 26.08
C CYS A 382 -22.85 9.85 25.25
N PHE A 383 -24.09 10.20 24.90
CA PHE A 383 -24.39 11.47 24.21
C PHE A 383 -23.97 12.69 25.06
N SER A 384 -24.28 12.69 26.37
CA SER A 384 -23.83 13.76 27.27
C SER A 384 -22.30 13.86 27.34
N ILE A 385 -21.59 12.72 27.43
CA ILE A 385 -20.13 12.68 27.41
C ILE A 385 -19.57 13.23 26.10
N CYS A 386 -20.17 12.87 24.95
CA CYS A 386 -19.79 13.39 23.64
C CYS A 386 -20.06 14.90 23.53
N ALA A 387 -21.19 15.37 24.07
CA ALA A 387 -21.52 16.79 24.08
C ALA A 387 -20.56 17.64 24.94
N ASP A 388 -20.13 17.10 26.06
CA ASP A 388 -19.11 17.75 26.90
C ASP A 388 -17.73 17.74 26.21
N ALA A 389 -17.36 16.65 25.55
CA ALA A 389 -16.10 16.55 24.80
C ALA A 389 -16.04 17.58 23.66
N CYS A 390 -17.14 17.80 22.92
CA CYS A 390 -17.20 18.75 21.83
C CYS A 390 -17.03 20.22 22.27
N ARG A 391 -17.07 20.53 23.55
CA ARG A 391 -16.79 21.88 24.07
C ARG A 391 -15.31 22.18 24.20
N GLU A 392 -14.47 21.13 24.15
CA GLU A 392 -13.03 21.25 24.25
C GLU A 392 -12.42 21.33 22.84
N GLU A 393 -11.44 22.22 22.66
CA GLU A 393 -10.67 22.26 21.43
C GLU A 393 -9.85 20.95 21.24
N ASN A 394 -9.86 20.43 20.03
CA ASN A 394 -9.07 19.23 19.66
C ASN A 394 -9.39 17.97 20.50
N TYR A 395 -10.64 17.73 20.80
CA TYR A 395 -11.10 16.58 21.60
C TYR A 395 -10.84 15.21 20.95
N GLY A 396 -10.42 15.16 19.68
CA GLY A 396 -9.92 13.96 19.03
C GLY A 396 -10.95 13.18 18.22
N ASN A 397 -12.18 13.65 18.09
CA ASN A 397 -13.20 13.11 17.20
C ASN A 397 -13.41 11.57 17.35
N GLY A 398 -13.34 10.82 16.28
CA GLY A 398 -13.48 9.35 16.31
C GLY A 398 -12.41 8.61 17.14
N ARG A 399 -11.23 9.23 17.40
CA ARG A 399 -10.25 8.67 18.34
C ARG A 399 -10.75 8.77 19.78
N PHE A 400 -11.43 9.86 20.13
CA PHE A 400 -12.07 10.01 21.43
C PHE A 400 -13.13 8.92 21.65
N VAL A 401 -14.02 8.70 20.68
CA VAL A 401 -15.06 7.67 20.75
C VAL A 401 -14.45 6.25 20.90
N ARG A 402 -13.37 5.97 20.14
CA ARG A 402 -12.66 4.69 20.28
C ARG A 402 -12.09 4.51 21.67
N ASN A 403 -11.40 5.50 22.19
CA ASN A 403 -10.84 5.45 23.54
C ASN A 403 -11.95 5.29 24.60
N LEU A 404 -13.08 5.99 24.42
CA LEU A 404 -14.24 5.88 25.30
C LEU A 404 -14.77 4.44 25.34
N LEU A 405 -14.91 3.80 24.17
CA LEU A 405 -15.34 2.42 24.05
C LEU A 405 -14.33 1.44 24.66
N ASP A 406 -13.04 1.61 24.35
CA ASP A 406 -11.97 0.74 24.87
C ASP A 406 -11.92 0.76 26.41
N HIS A 407 -12.07 1.96 27.00
CA HIS A 407 -12.15 2.09 28.46
C HIS A 407 -13.45 1.50 29.05
N ALA A 408 -14.58 1.65 28.35
CA ALA A 408 -15.85 1.05 28.80
C ALA A 408 -15.75 -0.48 28.80
N ILE A 409 -15.15 -1.08 27.79
CA ILE A 409 -14.91 -2.53 27.70
C ILE A 409 -14.01 -3.00 28.85
N MET A 410 -12.94 -2.27 29.19
CA MET A 410 -12.07 -2.60 30.30
C MET A 410 -12.81 -2.57 31.66
N ARG A 411 -13.68 -1.56 31.87
CA ARG A 411 -14.48 -1.44 33.09
C ARG A 411 -15.56 -2.51 33.19
N GLN A 412 -16.23 -2.82 32.11
CA GLN A 412 -17.15 -3.96 32.05
C GLN A 412 -16.44 -5.25 32.46
N ALA A 413 -15.26 -5.52 31.92
CA ALA A 413 -14.49 -6.71 32.25
C ALA A 413 -14.14 -6.76 33.74
N ASP A 414 -13.69 -5.67 34.35
CA ASP A 414 -13.41 -5.58 35.79
C ASP A 414 -14.68 -5.80 36.61
N ARG A 415 -15.80 -5.18 36.24
CA ARG A 415 -17.10 -5.36 36.91
C ARG A 415 -17.57 -6.82 36.84
N LEU A 416 -17.60 -7.40 35.63
CA LEU A 416 -18.10 -8.77 35.44
C LEU A 416 -17.21 -9.82 36.13
N ILE A 417 -15.90 -9.64 36.18
CA ILE A 417 -14.99 -10.53 36.90
C ILE A 417 -15.24 -10.45 38.41
N ARG A 418 -15.51 -9.26 38.96
CA ARG A 418 -15.84 -9.11 40.40
C ARG A 418 -17.20 -9.70 40.75
N GLU A 419 -18.20 -9.53 39.89
CA GLU A 419 -19.56 -10.04 40.12
C GLU A 419 -19.63 -11.58 39.98
N HIS A 420 -18.84 -12.18 39.11
CA HIS A 420 -18.87 -13.61 38.76
C HIS A 420 -17.66 -14.40 39.28
N GLN A 421 -17.15 -14.10 40.48
CA GLN A 421 -15.98 -14.79 41.07
C GLN A 421 -16.11 -16.32 41.10
N ASN A 422 -17.34 -16.89 41.10
CA ASN A 422 -17.61 -18.33 41.14
C ASN A 422 -18.72 -18.80 40.17
N GLY A 423 -19.12 -18.03 39.19
CA GLY A 423 -20.24 -18.31 38.29
C GLY A 423 -19.88 -18.34 36.81
N THR A 424 -20.78 -18.91 36.00
CA THR A 424 -20.68 -18.89 34.54
C THR A 424 -21.26 -17.59 34.01
N LEU A 425 -20.45 -16.81 33.31
CA LEU A 425 -20.87 -15.58 32.64
C LEU A 425 -21.80 -15.88 31.45
N GLY A 426 -22.97 -15.24 31.42
CA GLY A 426 -23.92 -15.33 30.31
C GLY A 426 -23.45 -14.57 29.07
N LYS A 427 -23.75 -15.09 27.89
CA LYS A 427 -23.37 -14.41 26.61
C LYS A 427 -23.99 -13.01 26.49
N GLU A 428 -25.21 -12.83 26.99
CA GLU A 428 -25.91 -11.54 26.94
C GLU A 428 -25.23 -10.49 27.83
N GLU A 429 -24.81 -10.89 29.05
CA GLU A 429 -24.09 -10.02 29.98
C GLU A 429 -22.71 -9.65 29.43
N ALA A 430 -22.02 -10.60 28.82
CA ALA A 430 -20.71 -10.36 28.20
C ALA A 430 -20.76 -9.35 27.07
N CYS A 431 -21.90 -9.18 26.40
CA CYS A 431 -22.06 -8.23 25.29
C CYS A 431 -22.70 -6.90 25.73
N LEU A 432 -23.19 -6.77 26.97
CA LEU A 432 -23.91 -5.57 27.45
C LEU A 432 -22.96 -4.60 28.17
N LEU A 433 -22.84 -3.39 27.65
CA LEU A 433 -22.21 -2.26 28.32
C LEU A 433 -23.28 -1.44 29.04
N THR A 434 -23.02 -1.08 30.29
CA THR A 434 -23.92 -0.32 31.13
C THR A 434 -23.45 1.14 31.28
N ALA A 435 -24.34 2.00 31.78
CA ALA A 435 -23.99 3.40 32.03
C ALA A 435 -22.79 3.57 33.00
N ASP A 436 -22.57 2.63 33.91
CA ASP A 436 -21.46 2.69 34.87
C ASP A 436 -20.11 2.38 34.24
N ASP A 437 -20.09 1.67 33.11
CA ASP A 437 -18.88 1.36 32.38
C ASP A 437 -18.34 2.60 31.64
N PHE A 438 -19.17 3.61 31.33
CA PHE A 438 -18.79 4.83 30.63
C PHE A 438 -18.50 5.99 31.59
N GLU A 439 -17.33 6.57 31.48
CA GLU A 439 -16.97 7.81 32.16
C GLU A 439 -16.22 8.74 31.21
N MET A 440 -16.32 10.06 31.49
CA MET A 440 -15.55 11.07 30.79
C MET A 440 -14.05 10.77 30.96
N ILE A 441 -13.37 10.46 29.87
CA ILE A 441 -11.92 10.32 29.86
C ILE A 441 -11.33 11.73 29.91
N GLY A 442 -10.50 12.00 30.92
CA GLY A 442 -9.89 13.32 31.09
C GLY A 442 -9.08 13.71 29.85
N LEU A 443 -9.63 14.60 29.04
CA LEU A 443 -8.87 15.34 28.07
C LEU A 443 -7.80 16.08 28.89
N LYS A 444 -6.51 15.86 28.61
CA LYS A 444 -5.40 16.44 29.37
C LYS A 444 -5.61 17.96 29.42
N LYS A 445 -6.07 18.50 30.55
CA LYS A 445 -6.00 19.93 30.78
C LYS A 445 -4.57 20.35 30.58
N LYS A 446 -4.32 21.30 29.65
CA LYS A 446 -3.02 21.97 29.58
C LYS A 446 -2.66 22.39 31.01
N PRO A 447 -1.47 22.05 31.52
CA PRO A 447 -1.06 22.55 32.81
C PRO A 447 -1.18 24.08 32.76
N GLN A 448 -2.06 24.65 33.58
CA GLN A 448 -2.12 26.10 33.75
C GLN A 448 -0.69 26.54 34.09
N SER A 449 -0.11 27.40 33.24
CA SER A 449 1.20 28.01 33.52
C SER A 449 1.07 28.69 34.87
N ARG A 450 1.65 28.08 35.91
CA ARG A 450 1.84 28.77 37.17
C ARG A 450 2.78 29.94 36.86
N GLN A 451 2.21 31.14 36.82
CA GLN A 451 3.04 32.35 36.90
C GLN A 451 3.79 32.29 38.21
N ILE A 452 5.05 31.94 38.16
CA ILE A 452 5.98 32.13 39.27
C ILE A 452 6.33 33.62 39.26
N GLY A 453 5.52 34.38 40.00
CA GLY A 453 5.87 35.78 40.30
C GLY A 453 7.04 35.79 41.29
N PHE A 454 8.20 36.30 40.87
CA PHE A 454 9.20 36.77 41.78
C PHE A 454 8.70 38.08 42.37
N CYS A 455 8.34 38.09 43.67
CA CYS A 455 8.20 39.32 44.43
C CYS A 455 9.64 39.85 44.66
N ALA A 456 10.00 40.96 43.99
CA ALA A 456 11.13 41.74 44.34
C ALA A 456 10.80 42.45 45.66
N GLY A 457 11.56 42.14 46.75
CA GLY A 457 11.64 42.91 47.97
C GLY A 457 12.71 44.00 47.86
#